data_06e1c27f6d56a82c57e898dbd1bb1f85
#
_entry.id   06e1c27f6d56a82c57e898dbd1bb1f85
#
_cell.length_a   1.000
_cell.length_b   1.000
_cell.length_c   1.000
_cell.angle_alpha   90.00
_cell.angle_beta   90.00
_cell.angle_gamma   90.00
#
_symmetry.space_group_name_H-M   'P 1'
#
loop_
_entity.id
_entity.type
_entity.pdbx_description
1 polymer ?
#
loop_
_entity_poly.entity_id
_entity_poly.type
_entity_poly.pdbx_seq_one_letter_code
_entity_poly.pdbx_strand_id
1 'polypeptide(L)'
;LEVREVNSSIYVFRSEALWPVLERLSPQNAQGELYLTDSVALLVEDGGRVAVHKGGDPVETEGVNTRAELAAAGAALRDRVNEAHMLAGVTIVDPETTWIDADAVLEPDAVIHPFTVIRGASHVASRAEVGPHAVLVEAAVGEGALVGPFCYLRPGTVLEAGAKAGTFVELKNSRIGERTKVPHLSYLGDADVGEDTNIAAGNITVNLEHRTRTKHRTTIGRNVRTGVDNAFVAPVAIGDDAWIAAGSVITEDVPPGALAIARAKQVNKEGRGGERND
;
A
#
# COMPACT_ATOMS: atom_id res chain seq x y z
N LEU A 1 35.67 -12.31 -32.02
CA LEU A 1 34.81 -11.11 -32.05
C LEU A 1 33.83 -11.27 -30.89
N GLU A 2 33.97 -10.46 -29.85
CA GLU A 2 32.92 -10.35 -28.82
C GLU A 2 31.76 -9.58 -29.42
N VAL A 3 30.62 -10.22 -29.59
CA VAL A 3 29.36 -9.57 -29.95
C VAL A 3 28.88 -8.81 -28.72
N ARG A 4 28.79 -7.48 -28.80
CA ARG A 4 28.35 -6.60 -27.71
C ARG A 4 26.98 -5.99 -27.90
N GLU A 5 26.37 -6.25 -29.07
CA GLU A 5 25.06 -5.75 -29.41
C GLU A 5 24.13 -6.94 -29.73
N VAL A 6 22.96 -6.94 -29.14
CA VAL A 6 21.94 -7.96 -29.38
C VAL A 6 20.67 -7.31 -29.91
N ASN A 7 19.93 -8.07 -30.71
CA ASN A 7 18.65 -7.63 -31.21
C ASN A 7 17.58 -7.80 -30.12
N SER A 8 16.96 -6.67 -29.72
CA SER A 8 15.89 -6.67 -28.71
C SER A 8 14.53 -7.16 -29.23
N SER A 9 14.44 -7.48 -30.54
CA SER A 9 13.19 -7.84 -31.20
C SER A 9 12.11 -6.75 -31.20
N ILE A 10 12.51 -5.50 -31.02
CA ILE A 10 11.62 -4.33 -31.09
C ILE A 10 11.86 -3.63 -32.43
N TYR A 11 10.81 -3.53 -33.26
CA TYR A 11 10.91 -2.97 -34.59
C TYR A 11 9.84 -1.93 -34.85
N VAL A 12 10.20 -0.91 -35.63
CA VAL A 12 9.28 0.08 -36.20
C VAL A 12 9.42 0.05 -37.71
N PHE A 13 8.34 -0.25 -38.41
CA PHE A 13 8.32 -0.32 -39.87
C PHE A 13 7.37 0.73 -40.47
N ARG A 14 7.69 1.15 -41.71
CA ARG A 14 6.65 1.74 -42.55
C ARG A 14 5.75 0.62 -43.04
N SER A 15 4.44 0.77 -42.90
CA SER A 15 3.48 -0.29 -43.24
C SER A 15 3.58 -0.71 -44.73
N GLU A 16 3.78 0.26 -45.64
CA GLU A 16 3.91 0.00 -47.05
C GLU A 16 5.14 -0.86 -47.41
N ALA A 17 6.19 -0.80 -46.60
CA ALA A 17 7.41 -1.59 -46.78
C ALA A 17 7.30 -2.96 -46.11
N LEU A 18 6.57 -3.07 -44.99
CA LEU A 18 6.47 -4.29 -44.21
C LEU A 18 5.61 -5.34 -44.92
N TRP A 19 4.40 -4.98 -45.37
CA TRP A 19 3.45 -5.97 -45.89
C TRP A 19 3.98 -6.83 -47.03
N PRO A 20 4.62 -6.29 -48.07
CA PRO A 20 5.19 -7.07 -49.16
C PRO A 20 6.31 -8.02 -48.69
N VAL A 21 7.05 -7.63 -47.66
CA VAL A 21 8.16 -8.40 -47.12
C VAL A 21 7.67 -9.58 -46.26
N LEU A 22 6.58 -9.39 -45.50
CA LEU A 22 6.01 -10.48 -44.71
C LEU A 22 5.54 -11.67 -45.56
N GLU A 23 5.04 -11.43 -46.77
CA GLU A 23 4.61 -12.48 -47.70
C GLU A 23 5.79 -13.30 -48.24
N ARG A 24 7.01 -12.82 -48.11
CA ARG A 24 8.25 -13.47 -48.57
C ARG A 24 9.00 -14.21 -47.48
N LEU A 25 8.58 -14.08 -46.21
CA LEU A 25 9.21 -14.80 -45.12
C LEU A 25 9.09 -16.31 -45.34
N SER A 26 10.16 -17.02 -45.02
CA SER A 26 10.25 -18.47 -45.21
C SER A 26 10.53 -19.20 -43.91
N PRO A 27 9.89 -20.33 -43.63
CA PRO A 27 10.18 -21.15 -42.46
C PRO A 27 11.42 -22.04 -42.63
N GLN A 28 12.26 -21.78 -43.62
CA GLN A 28 13.47 -22.58 -43.91
C GLN A 28 14.61 -22.25 -42.94
N ASN A 29 14.39 -22.52 -41.66
CA ASN A 29 15.38 -22.38 -40.60
C ASN A 29 15.32 -23.57 -39.63
N ALA A 30 16.22 -23.62 -38.66
CA ALA A 30 16.37 -24.77 -37.75
C ALA A 30 15.10 -25.04 -36.89
N GLN A 31 14.28 -24.02 -36.65
CA GLN A 31 13.06 -24.12 -35.86
C GLN A 31 11.80 -24.32 -36.72
N GLY A 32 11.87 -24.10 -38.04
CA GLY A 32 10.72 -24.18 -38.93
C GLY A 32 9.70 -23.07 -38.74
N GLU A 33 10.13 -21.92 -38.23
CA GLU A 33 9.30 -20.76 -37.86
C GLU A 33 9.54 -19.57 -38.81
N LEU A 34 8.57 -18.67 -38.93
CA LEU A 34 8.74 -17.39 -39.63
C LEU A 34 9.39 -16.37 -38.69
N TYR A 35 10.62 -15.98 -39.02
CA TYR A 35 11.32 -14.95 -38.21
C TYR A 35 11.06 -13.55 -38.74
N LEU A 36 10.52 -12.67 -37.89
CA LEU A 36 10.36 -11.26 -38.25
C LEU A 36 11.71 -10.57 -38.50
N THR A 37 12.79 -11.06 -37.88
CA THR A 37 14.16 -10.58 -38.12
C THR A 37 14.58 -10.69 -39.57
N ASP A 38 14.09 -11.72 -40.33
CA ASP A 38 14.45 -11.91 -41.73
C ASP A 38 13.89 -10.81 -42.61
N SER A 39 12.82 -10.13 -42.17
CA SER A 39 12.28 -8.97 -42.87
C SER A 39 13.30 -7.83 -43.02
N VAL A 40 14.25 -7.70 -42.09
CA VAL A 40 15.32 -6.69 -42.18
C VAL A 40 16.24 -6.94 -43.37
N ALA A 41 16.63 -8.22 -43.57
CA ALA A 41 17.47 -8.62 -44.70
C ALA A 41 16.73 -8.35 -46.04
N LEU A 42 15.48 -8.79 -46.13
CA LEU A 42 14.64 -8.60 -47.30
C LEU A 42 14.42 -7.12 -47.65
N LEU A 43 14.22 -6.28 -46.64
CA LEU A 43 14.10 -4.83 -46.83
C LEU A 43 15.39 -4.20 -47.37
N VAL A 44 16.55 -4.65 -46.91
CA VAL A 44 17.85 -4.19 -47.40
C VAL A 44 18.09 -4.65 -48.83
N GLU A 45 17.74 -5.93 -49.18
CA GLU A 45 17.82 -6.46 -50.56
C GLU A 45 16.96 -5.66 -51.51
N ASP A 46 15.80 -5.15 -51.10
CA ASP A 46 14.91 -4.32 -51.88
C ASP A 46 15.39 -2.88 -51.98
N GLY A 47 16.57 -2.54 -51.46
CA GLY A 47 17.14 -1.18 -51.46
C GLY A 47 16.54 -0.23 -50.41
N GLY A 48 15.78 -0.78 -49.47
CA GLY A 48 15.22 -0.05 -48.33
C GLY A 48 16.29 0.42 -47.34
N ARG A 49 15.99 1.46 -46.56
CA ARG A 49 16.86 1.96 -45.52
C ARG A 49 16.45 1.39 -44.17
N VAL A 50 17.38 0.69 -43.52
CA VAL A 50 17.26 0.21 -42.14
C VAL A 50 18.16 1.06 -41.25
N ALA A 51 17.59 1.57 -40.15
CA ALA A 51 18.36 2.28 -39.13
C ALA A 51 18.32 1.45 -37.83
N VAL A 52 19.41 1.45 -37.10
CA VAL A 52 19.53 0.82 -35.79
C VAL A 52 19.50 1.92 -34.74
N HIS A 53 18.59 1.78 -33.77
CA HIS A 53 18.62 2.56 -32.55
C HIS A 53 19.25 1.72 -31.44
N LYS A 54 20.33 2.21 -30.85
CA LYS A 54 21.01 1.56 -29.73
C LYS A 54 20.41 2.07 -28.43
N GLY A 55 19.79 1.19 -27.66
CA GLY A 55 19.29 1.49 -26.32
C GLY A 55 20.45 1.79 -25.35
N GLY A 56 20.21 2.70 -24.40
CA GLY A 56 21.22 3.08 -23.39
C GLY A 56 21.34 2.06 -22.25
N ASP A 57 20.25 1.42 -21.89
CA ASP A 57 20.17 0.44 -20.79
C ASP A 57 19.66 -0.90 -21.32
N PRO A 58 20.49 -1.95 -21.28
CA PRO A 58 20.06 -3.29 -21.73
C PRO A 58 18.84 -3.85 -20.99
N VAL A 59 18.67 -3.52 -19.71
CA VAL A 59 17.56 -4.00 -18.86
C VAL A 59 16.20 -3.58 -19.42
N GLU A 60 16.12 -2.44 -20.11
CA GLU A 60 14.88 -1.96 -20.71
C GLU A 60 14.34 -2.85 -21.86
N THR A 61 15.20 -3.69 -22.40
CA THR A 61 14.88 -4.54 -23.56
C THR A 61 14.92 -6.03 -23.24
N GLU A 62 15.13 -6.39 -21.96
CA GLU A 62 15.11 -7.79 -21.54
C GLU A 62 13.70 -8.39 -21.65
N GLY A 63 13.61 -9.54 -22.33
CA GLY A 63 12.37 -10.31 -22.42
C GLY A 63 12.11 -11.11 -21.16
N VAL A 64 10.83 -11.23 -20.78
CA VAL A 64 10.40 -12.03 -19.62
C VAL A 64 9.64 -13.26 -20.10
N ASN A 65 10.24 -14.45 -19.98
CA ASN A 65 9.67 -15.74 -20.38
C ASN A 65 9.42 -16.67 -19.18
N THR A 66 10.11 -16.43 -18.08
CA THR A 66 10.03 -17.25 -16.87
C THR A 66 9.67 -16.40 -15.64
N ARG A 67 9.18 -17.04 -14.59
CA ARG A 67 8.92 -16.37 -13.32
C ARG A 67 10.20 -15.87 -12.63
N ALA A 68 11.33 -16.50 -12.90
CA ALA A 68 12.62 -16.04 -12.41
C ALA A 68 13.03 -14.72 -13.09
N GLU A 69 12.87 -14.64 -14.41
CA GLU A 69 13.11 -13.40 -15.16
C GLU A 69 12.13 -12.30 -14.76
N LEU A 70 10.84 -12.64 -14.51
CA LEU A 70 9.87 -11.68 -13.97
C LEU A 70 10.30 -11.12 -12.59
N ALA A 71 10.84 -11.96 -11.72
CA ALA A 71 11.33 -11.53 -10.42
C ALA A 71 12.55 -10.60 -10.57
N ALA A 72 13.46 -10.91 -11.50
CA ALA A 72 14.62 -10.07 -11.78
C ALA A 72 14.21 -8.71 -12.36
N ALA A 73 13.30 -8.68 -13.33
CA ALA A 73 12.75 -7.45 -13.90
C ALA A 73 12.02 -6.60 -12.84
N GLY A 74 11.24 -7.27 -11.95
CA GLY A 74 10.60 -6.61 -10.83
C GLY A 74 11.61 -5.96 -9.86
N ALA A 75 12.71 -6.65 -9.54
CA ALA A 75 13.75 -6.10 -8.70
C ALA A 75 14.44 -4.89 -9.35
N ALA A 76 14.74 -4.97 -10.65
CA ALA A 76 15.32 -3.85 -11.39
C ALA A 76 14.40 -2.62 -11.40
N LEU A 77 13.09 -2.82 -11.55
CA LEU A 77 12.10 -1.73 -11.47
C LEU A 77 12.02 -1.15 -10.06
N ARG A 78 11.99 -2.00 -9.02
CA ARG A 78 12.04 -1.58 -7.61
C ARG A 78 13.25 -0.68 -7.36
N ASP A 79 14.43 -1.12 -7.78
CA ASP A 79 15.68 -0.41 -7.53
C ASP A 79 15.67 0.97 -8.21
N ARG A 80 15.15 1.04 -9.44
CA ARG A 80 15.00 2.29 -10.20
C ARG A 80 14.02 3.25 -9.52
N VAL A 81 12.86 2.76 -9.06
CA VAL A 81 11.86 3.57 -8.35
C VAL A 81 12.41 4.07 -7.02
N ASN A 82 13.06 3.19 -6.24
CA ASN A 82 13.66 3.56 -4.95
C ASN A 82 14.79 4.58 -5.13
N GLU A 83 15.65 4.40 -6.12
CA GLU A 83 16.72 5.36 -6.43
C GLU A 83 16.14 6.74 -6.78
N ALA A 84 15.11 6.80 -7.61
CA ALA A 84 14.46 8.06 -7.96
C ALA A 84 13.91 8.79 -6.73
N HIS A 85 13.27 8.08 -5.80
CA HIS A 85 12.80 8.66 -4.53
C HIS A 85 13.95 9.12 -3.64
N MET A 86 15.02 8.33 -3.51
CA MET A 86 16.19 8.71 -2.71
C MET A 86 16.88 9.96 -3.27
N LEU A 87 17.03 10.05 -4.59
CA LEU A 87 17.57 11.25 -5.25
C LEU A 87 16.66 12.48 -5.10
N ALA A 88 15.35 12.27 -4.93
CA ALA A 88 14.38 13.32 -4.65
C ALA A 88 14.33 13.71 -3.15
N GLY A 89 15.15 13.12 -2.28
CA GLY A 89 15.28 13.49 -0.87
C GLY A 89 14.50 12.61 0.12
N VAL A 90 13.97 11.46 -0.32
CA VAL A 90 13.35 10.47 0.57
C VAL A 90 14.43 9.59 1.20
N THR A 91 14.32 9.29 2.49
CA THR A 91 15.18 8.32 3.15
C THR A 91 14.55 6.93 3.07
N ILE A 92 15.18 6.01 2.33
CA ILE A 92 14.82 4.59 2.31
C ILE A 92 15.93 3.83 3.03
N VAL A 93 15.63 3.30 4.23
CA VAL A 93 16.63 2.70 5.13
C VAL A 93 17.22 1.41 4.53
N ASP A 94 16.41 0.62 3.88
CA ASP A 94 16.81 -0.61 3.19
C ASP A 94 16.06 -0.75 1.87
N PRO A 95 16.63 -0.27 0.76
CA PRO A 95 15.97 -0.29 -0.54
C PRO A 95 15.75 -1.71 -1.09
N GLU A 96 16.55 -2.71 -0.66
CA GLU A 96 16.40 -4.08 -1.16
C GLU A 96 15.13 -4.76 -0.65
N THR A 97 14.66 -4.39 0.55
CA THR A 97 13.44 -4.95 1.16
C THR A 97 12.23 -4.03 1.05
N THR A 98 12.38 -2.85 0.45
CA THR A 98 11.33 -1.85 0.31
C THR A 98 10.76 -1.87 -1.11
N TRP A 99 9.43 -2.00 -1.24
CA TRP A 99 8.73 -2.04 -2.52
C TRP A 99 7.76 -0.88 -2.64
N ILE A 100 7.99 -0.02 -3.62
CA ILE A 100 7.19 1.17 -3.89
C ILE A 100 6.70 1.10 -5.34
N ASP A 101 5.38 1.19 -5.55
CA ASP A 101 4.81 1.25 -6.90
C ASP A 101 5.17 2.59 -7.56
N ALA A 102 5.32 2.57 -8.88
CA ALA A 102 5.73 3.75 -9.65
C ALA A 102 4.74 4.93 -9.58
N ASP A 103 3.47 4.65 -9.26
CA ASP A 103 2.42 5.67 -9.11
C ASP A 103 2.39 6.31 -7.70
N ALA A 104 3.17 5.78 -6.76
CA ALA A 104 3.25 6.35 -5.41
C ALA A 104 4.05 7.66 -5.40
N VAL A 105 3.60 8.59 -4.58
CA VAL A 105 4.24 9.90 -4.40
C VAL A 105 4.77 10.03 -2.98
N LEU A 106 6.09 10.17 -2.86
CA LEU A 106 6.75 10.38 -1.58
C LEU A 106 7.44 11.75 -1.61
N GLU A 107 7.16 12.55 -0.59
CA GLU A 107 7.76 13.88 -0.46
C GLU A 107 9.17 13.82 0.17
N PRO A 108 10.04 14.81 -0.09
CA PRO A 108 11.33 14.92 0.57
C PRO A 108 11.23 14.85 2.10
N ASP A 109 12.27 14.32 2.75
CA ASP A 109 12.36 14.10 4.20
C ASP A 109 11.40 13.02 4.75
N ALA A 110 10.60 12.35 3.93
CA ALA A 110 9.92 11.13 4.34
C ALA A 110 10.92 10.01 4.63
N VAL A 111 10.63 9.16 5.64
CA VAL A 111 11.48 8.03 6.04
C VAL A 111 10.72 6.71 5.88
N ILE A 112 11.27 5.81 5.07
CA ILE A 112 10.71 4.49 4.82
C ILE A 112 11.62 3.44 5.43
N HIS A 113 11.10 2.68 6.38
CA HIS A 113 11.80 1.61 7.08
C HIS A 113 11.74 0.27 6.33
N PRO A 114 12.62 -0.70 6.67
CA PRO A 114 12.70 -1.99 5.98
C PRO A 114 11.38 -2.77 5.92
N PHE A 115 11.25 -3.63 4.90
CA PHE A 115 10.08 -4.51 4.69
C PHE A 115 8.76 -3.76 4.52
N THR A 116 8.82 -2.54 4.03
CA THR A 116 7.64 -1.72 3.75
C THR A 116 7.21 -1.90 2.29
N VAL A 117 5.89 -2.00 2.08
CA VAL A 117 5.28 -2.11 0.75
C VAL A 117 4.29 -0.97 0.56
N ILE A 118 4.51 -0.14 -0.46
CA ILE A 118 3.67 1.01 -0.80
C ILE A 118 3.09 0.79 -2.20
N ARG A 119 1.76 0.64 -2.30
CA ARG A 119 1.07 0.28 -3.55
C ARG A 119 0.12 1.35 -4.05
N GLY A 120 -0.03 1.34 -5.37
CA GLY A 120 -0.93 2.23 -6.10
C GLY A 120 -0.57 3.70 -5.87
N ALA A 121 -1.53 4.60 -6.09
CA ALA A 121 -1.34 6.03 -5.92
C ALA A 121 -1.32 6.46 -4.44
N SER A 122 -0.53 5.76 -3.61
CA SER A 122 -0.33 6.15 -2.21
C SER A 122 0.52 7.40 -2.12
N HIS A 123 0.23 8.24 -1.10
CA HIS A 123 0.96 9.47 -0.84
C HIS A 123 1.58 9.46 0.55
N VAL A 124 2.86 9.79 0.66
CA VAL A 124 3.58 9.93 1.94
C VAL A 124 4.18 11.32 1.98
N ALA A 125 3.66 12.16 2.87
CA ALA A 125 4.08 13.54 3.00
C ALA A 125 5.42 13.67 3.73
N SER A 126 6.00 14.86 3.66
CA SER A 126 7.26 15.24 4.28
C SER A 126 7.30 14.88 5.77
N ARG A 127 8.47 14.45 6.25
CA ARG A 127 8.73 14.05 7.65
C ARG A 127 7.85 12.92 8.20
N ALA A 128 7.01 12.29 7.37
CA ALA A 128 6.30 11.09 7.78
C ALA A 128 7.25 9.90 7.87
N GLU A 129 7.01 9.00 8.83
CA GLU A 129 7.77 7.77 9.00
C GLU A 129 6.87 6.55 8.77
N VAL A 130 7.28 5.64 7.88
CA VAL A 130 6.50 4.46 7.51
C VAL A 130 7.31 3.19 7.70
N GLY A 131 6.75 2.24 8.43
CA GLY A 131 7.36 0.92 8.67
C GLY A 131 7.98 0.77 10.07
N PRO A 132 8.83 -0.26 10.29
CA PRO A 132 9.02 -1.40 9.38
C PRO A 132 7.79 -2.32 9.26
N HIS A 133 7.79 -3.21 8.25
CA HIS A 133 6.70 -4.16 8.00
C HIS A 133 5.32 -3.49 7.86
N ALA A 134 5.26 -2.35 7.21
CA ALA A 134 4.01 -1.66 6.90
C ALA A 134 3.57 -1.94 5.46
N VAL A 135 2.27 -2.02 5.25
CA VAL A 135 1.67 -2.13 3.92
C VAL A 135 0.69 -0.98 3.73
N LEU A 136 0.93 -0.17 2.70
CA LEU A 136 0.06 0.91 2.27
C LEU A 136 -0.52 0.56 0.90
N VAL A 137 -1.83 0.74 0.73
CA VAL A 137 -2.52 0.55 -0.56
C VAL A 137 -3.47 1.71 -0.78
N GLU A 138 -3.20 2.54 -1.78
CA GLU A 138 -4.03 3.71 -2.12
C GLU A 138 -4.40 4.53 -0.85
N ALA A 139 -3.38 4.82 -0.04
CA ALA A 139 -3.52 5.51 1.25
C ALA A 139 -2.69 6.79 1.27
N ALA A 140 -3.15 7.77 2.06
CA ALA A 140 -2.44 9.03 2.26
C ALA A 140 -1.94 9.14 3.70
N VAL A 141 -0.66 9.48 3.85
CA VAL A 141 0.03 9.70 5.12
C VAL A 141 0.48 11.15 5.18
N GLY A 142 -0.08 11.91 6.09
CA GLY A 142 0.16 13.34 6.26
C GLY A 142 1.52 13.65 6.88
N GLU A 143 1.85 14.94 6.86
CA GLU A 143 3.13 15.46 7.32
C GLU A 143 3.44 15.05 8.77
N GLY A 144 4.63 14.49 9.00
CA GLY A 144 5.07 14.06 10.33
C GLY A 144 4.23 12.93 10.95
N ALA A 145 3.36 12.27 10.19
CA ALA A 145 2.58 11.15 10.68
C ALA A 145 3.45 9.89 10.81
N LEU A 146 3.05 8.99 11.72
CA LEU A 146 3.79 7.77 12.04
C LEU A 146 2.96 6.52 11.70
N VAL A 147 3.49 5.63 10.90
CA VAL A 147 2.85 4.37 10.50
C VAL A 147 3.76 3.19 10.83
N GLY A 148 3.28 2.29 11.68
CA GLY A 148 4.02 1.07 11.97
C GLY A 148 4.51 0.93 13.42
N PRO A 149 5.24 -0.15 13.69
CA PRO A 149 5.46 -1.31 12.80
C PRO A 149 4.21 -2.19 12.62
N PHE A 150 4.25 -3.09 11.60
CA PHE A 150 3.19 -4.08 11.33
C PHE A 150 1.80 -3.45 11.14
N CYS A 151 1.72 -2.40 10.32
CA CYS A 151 0.47 -1.72 9.99
C CYS A 151 -0.04 -2.10 8.60
N TYR A 152 -1.37 -2.08 8.44
CA TYR A 152 -1.99 -2.16 7.14
C TYR A 152 -2.95 -0.98 6.90
N LEU A 153 -2.57 -0.07 6.02
CA LEU A 153 -3.42 1.02 5.55
C LEU A 153 -4.03 0.62 4.20
N ARG A 154 -5.34 0.43 4.20
CA ARG A 154 -6.11 -0.02 3.04
C ARG A 154 -6.67 1.17 2.25
N PRO A 155 -7.19 0.92 1.01
CA PRO A 155 -7.70 1.98 0.15
C PRO A 155 -8.68 2.94 0.85
N GLY A 156 -8.51 4.23 0.55
CA GLY A 156 -9.32 5.30 1.12
C GLY A 156 -8.92 5.72 2.53
N THR A 157 -7.80 5.23 3.05
CA THR A 157 -7.28 5.65 4.37
C THR A 157 -6.50 6.94 4.24
N VAL A 158 -6.78 7.89 5.15
CA VAL A 158 -6.06 9.15 5.28
C VAL A 158 -5.63 9.33 6.73
N LEU A 159 -4.32 9.42 6.97
CA LEU A 159 -3.75 9.93 8.21
C LEU A 159 -3.41 11.40 8.01
N GLU A 160 -3.91 12.28 8.86
CA GLU A 160 -3.57 13.70 8.83
C GLU A 160 -2.23 13.99 9.53
N ALA A 161 -1.84 15.26 9.53
CA ALA A 161 -0.55 15.67 10.07
C ALA A 161 -0.35 15.21 11.52
N GLY A 162 0.81 14.62 11.80
CA GLY A 162 1.17 14.13 13.14
C GLY A 162 0.31 12.97 13.66
N ALA A 163 -0.60 12.40 12.85
CA ALA A 163 -1.39 11.25 13.26
C ALA A 163 -0.53 9.98 13.38
N LYS A 164 -0.98 9.01 14.17
CA LYS A 164 -0.25 7.76 14.39
C LYS A 164 -1.14 6.54 14.19
N ALA A 165 -0.71 5.65 13.32
CA ALA A 165 -1.17 4.26 13.24
C ALA A 165 -0.03 3.37 13.74
N GLY A 166 -0.17 2.81 14.93
CA GLY A 166 0.90 2.04 15.59
C GLY A 166 0.83 0.54 15.33
N THR A 167 1.41 -0.25 16.22
CA THR A 167 1.64 -1.68 16.03
C THR A 167 0.35 -2.50 15.89
N PHE A 168 0.28 -3.32 14.82
CA PHE A 168 -0.87 -4.17 14.50
C PHE A 168 -2.18 -3.39 14.33
N VAL A 169 -2.10 -2.23 13.72
CA VAL A 169 -3.27 -1.41 13.37
C VAL A 169 -3.63 -1.64 11.90
N GLU A 170 -4.91 -1.91 11.65
CA GLU A 170 -5.48 -1.93 10.31
C GLU A 170 -6.48 -0.79 10.16
N LEU A 171 -6.32 0.03 9.13
CA LEU A 171 -7.24 1.11 8.78
C LEU A 171 -7.77 0.89 7.37
N LYS A 172 -9.07 1.13 7.17
CA LYS A 172 -9.72 0.98 5.86
C LYS A 172 -10.76 2.07 5.64
N ASN A 173 -10.64 2.81 4.52
CA ASN A 173 -11.61 3.85 4.16
C ASN A 173 -11.93 4.76 5.35
N SER A 174 -10.88 5.20 6.05
CA SER A 174 -11.00 5.93 7.31
C SER A 174 -10.10 7.15 7.32
N ARG A 175 -10.58 8.23 7.94
CA ARG A 175 -9.83 9.46 8.16
C ARG A 175 -9.45 9.55 9.63
N ILE A 176 -8.15 9.69 9.89
CA ILE A 176 -7.58 9.86 11.22
C ILE A 176 -7.08 11.30 11.32
N GLY A 177 -7.74 12.10 12.11
CA GLY A 177 -7.47 13.54 12.27
C GLY A 177 -6.10 13.86 12.82
N GLU A 178 -5.74 15.14 12.74
CA GLU A 178 -4.42 15.61 13.14
C GLU A 178 -4.06 15.20 14.58
N ARG A 179 -2.81 14.78 14.78
CA ARG A 179 -2.24 14.39 16.09
C ARG A 179 -2.98 13.24 16.80
N THR A 180 -4.00 12.68 16.16
CA THR A 180 -4.76 11.53 16.68
C THR A 180 -3.90 10.28 16.69
N LYS A 181 -4.05 9.48 17.74
CA LYS A 181 -3.25 8.27 17.95
C LYS A 181 -4.14 7.02 17.95
N VAL A 182 -3.78 6.05 17.13
CA VAL A 182 -4.30 4.68 17.12
C VAL A 182 -3.10 3.75 17.36
N PRO A 183 -2.59 3.62 18.60
CA PRO A 183 -1.26 3.09 18.82
C PRO A 183 -1.14 1.56 18.73
N HIS A 184 -2.21 0.78 18.96
CA HIS A 184 -2.09 -0.67 19.12
C HIS A 184 -3.35 -1.45 18.71
N LEU A 185 -3.16 -2.61 18.05
CA LEU A 185 -4.10 -3.74 17.97
C LEU A 185 -5.54 -3.34 17.61
N SER A 186 -5.75 -2.38 16.75
CA SER A 186 -7.08 -1.85 16.45
C SER A 186 -7.44 -2.00 14.98
N TYR A 187 -8.74 -2.21 14.72
CA TYR A 187 -9.31 -2.11 13.37
C TYR A 187 -10.29 -0.95 13.29
N LEU A 188 -9.99 0.03 12.46
CA LEU A 188 -10.92 1.11 12.15
C LEU A 188 -11.27 1.05 10.65
N GLY A 189 -12.46 0.57 10.37
CA GLY A 189 -13.03 0.52 9.02
C GLY A 189 -14.21 1.47 8.89
N ASP A 190 -14.25 2.22 7.78
CA ASP A 190 -15.30 3.19 7.49
C ASP A 190 -15.53 4.15 8.67
N ALA A 191 -14.44 4.79 9.17
CA ALA A 191 -14.46 5.66 10.32
C ALA A 191 -13.91 7.06 10.03
N ASP A 192 -14.49 8.08 10.67
CA ASP A 192 -13.93 9.44 10.74
C ASP A 192 -13.59 9.76 12.19
N VAL A 193 -12.32 9.98 12.46
CA VAL A 193 -11.81 10.28 13.81
C VAL A 193 -11.26 11.70 13.82
N GLY A 194 -11.75 12.53 14.70
CA GLY A 194 -11.32 13.90 14.89
C GLY A 194 -9.91 14.03 15.44
N GLU A 195 -9.42 15.25 15.51
CA GLU A 195 -8.08 15.61 15.95
C GLU A 195 -7.86 15.34 17.45
N ASP A 196 -6.59 15.21 17.85
CA ASP A 196 -6.15 15.05 19.25
C ASP A 196 -6.80 13.87 20.00
N THR A 197 -7.45 12.95 19.29
CA THR A 197 -8.12 11.77 19.86
C THR A 197 -7.12 10.65 20.16
N ASN A 198 -7.38 9.86 21.19
CA ASN A 198 -6.58 8.69 21.49
C ASN A 198 -7.45 7.43 21.52
N ILE A 199 -7.26 6.58 20.53
CA ILE A 199 -7.91 5.26 20.42
C ILE A 199 -6.99 4.24 21.07
N ALA A 200 -7.33 3.76 22.27
CA ALA A 200 -6.51 2.78 23.00
C ALA A 200 -6.46 1.41 22.28
N ALA A 201 -5.75 0.45 22.86
CA ALA A 201 -5.59 -0.89 22.27
C ALA A 201 -6.91 -1.66 22.13
N GLY A 202 -7.05 -2.47 21.07
CA GLY A 202 -8.17 -3.39 20.91
C GLY A 202 -9.50 -2.73 20.54
N ASN A 203 -9.48 -1.52 20.00
CA ASN A 203 -10.70 -0.85 19.57
C ASN A 203 -11.08 -1.25 18.15
N ILE A 204 -12.35 -1.60 17.94
CA ILE A 204 -12.86 -2.10 16.66
C ILE A 204 -14.12 -1.35 16.26
N THR A 205 -14.17 -0.86 15.02
CA THR A 205 -15.41 -0.40 14.41
C THR A 205 -16.12 -1.59 13.76
N VAL A 206 -17.34 -1.88 14.21
CA VAL A 206 -18.22 -2.90 13.63
C VAL A 206 -19.00 -2.24 12.51
N ASN A 207 -18.41 -2.17 11.32
CA ASN A 207 -18.90 -1.35 10.19
C ASN A 207 -19.79 -2.10 9.21
N LEU A 208 -19.97 -3.42 9.35
CA LEU A 208 -20.78 -4.24 8.43
C LEU A 208 -22.03 -4.76 9.12
N GLU A 209 -23.20 -4.38 8.61
CA GLU A 209 -24.46 -5.02 8.93
C GLU A 209 -24.62 -6.30 8.11
N HIS A 210 -24.56 -7.45 8.77
CA HIS A 210 -24.56 -8.76 8.10
C HIS A 210 -25.84 -9.08 7.33
N ARG A 211 -27.00 -8.62 7.80
CA ARG A 211 -28.29 -8.90 7.20
C ARG A 211 -28.48 -8.24 5.83
N THR A 212 -28.11 -6.96 5.75
CA THR A 212 -28.26 -6.15 4.53
C THR A 212 -27.00 -6.10 3.69
N ARG A 213 -25.84 -6.53 4.26
CA ARG A 213 -24.49 -6.33 3.73
C ARG A 213 -24.12 -4.87 3.50
N THR A 214 -24.81 -3.98 4.21
CA THR A 214 -24.57 -2.55 4.16
C THR A 214 -23.43 -2.18 5.11
N LYS A 215 -22.56 -1.27 4.66
CA LYS A 215 -21.53 -0.69 5.51
C LYS A 215 -22.03 0.62 6.08
N HIS A 216 -21.77 0.80 7.35
CA HIS A 216 -22.09 2.01 8.08
C HIS A 216 -20.81 2.66 8.61
N ARG A 217 -20.87 3.95 8.86
CA ARG A 217 -19.74 4.75 9.30
C ARG A 217 -19.80 5.03 10.79
N THR A 218 -18.63 4.98 11.44
CA THR A 218 -18.44 5.46 12.82
C THR A 218 -17.83 6.84 12.78
N THR A 219 -18.39 7.80 13.49
CA THR A 219 -17.81 9.14 13.65
C THR A 219 -17.35 9.30 15.09
N ILE A 220 -16.09 9.66 15.28
CA ILE A 220 -15.49 9.95 16.59
C ILE A 220 -14.98 11.39 16.56
N GLY A 221 -15.44 12.21 17.49
CA GLY A 221 -15.09 13.61 17.58
C GLY A 221 -13.62 13.86 17.96
N ARG A 222 -13.31 15.12 18.19
CA ARG A 222 -11.99 15.56 18.64
C ARG A 222 -11.79 15.29 20.12
N ASN A 223 -10.51 15.17 20.53
CA ASN A 223 -10.10 15.03 21.93
C ASN A 223 -10.81 13.88 22.69
N VAL A 224 -11.31 12.86 21.97
CA VAL A 224 -11.94 11.69 22.57
C VAL A 224 -10.86 10.78 23.17
N ARG A 225 -11.17 10.14 24.30
CA ARG A 225 -10.30 9.14 24.93
C ARG A 225 -11.04 7.83 25.06
N THR A 226 -10.58 6.79 24.40
CA THR A 226 -11.16 5.47 24.58
C THR A 226 -10.34 4.66 25.57
N GLY A 227 -11.04 3.81 26.34
CA GLY A 227 -10.40 2.68 27.04
C GLY A 227 -10.01 1.60 26.04
N VAL A 228 -9.42 0.52 26.55
CA VAL A 228 -9.06 -0.67 25.73
C VAL A 228 -10.28 -1.55 25.44
N ASP A 229 -10.18 -2.36 24.38
CA ASP A 229 -11.15 -3.43 24.06
C ASP A 229 -12.60 -2.93 23.89
N ASN A 230 -12.82 -1.87 23.12
CA ASN A 230 -14.16 -1.40 22.81
C ASN A 230 -14.59 -1.81 21.39
N ALA A 231 -15.90 -2.03 21.24
CA ALA A 231 -16.54 -2.20 19.95
C ALA A 231 -17.51 -1.01 19.68
N PHE A 232 -17.35 -0.35 18.56
CA PHE A 232 -18.24 0.71 18.08
C PHE A 232 -19.15 0.14 16.98
N VAL A 233 -20.42 -0.09 17.29
CA VAL A 233 -21.37 -0.69 16.35
C VAL A 233 -21.98 0.42 15.48
N ALA A 234 -21.48 0.51 14.26
CA ALA A 234 -21.93 1.53 13.32
C ALA A 234 -23.36 1.28 12.78
N PRO A 235 -24.14 2.34 12.49
CA PRO A 235 -23.76 3.74 12.61
C PRO A 235 -23.78 4.24 14.04
N VAL A 236 -22.72 4.95 14.47
CA VAL A 236 -22.63 5.54 15.81
C VAL A 236 -21.75 6.79 15.78
N ALA A 237 -22.15 7.82 16.53
CA ALA A 237 -21.40 9.05 16.70
C ALA A 237 -20.94 9.23 18.15
N ILE A 238 -19.64 9.50 18.32
CA ILE A 238 -19.03 9.82 19.60
C ILE A 238 -18.69 11.31 19.58
N GLY A 239 -19.29 12.08 20.48
CA GLY A 239 -19.12 13.52 20.55
C GLY A 239 -17.72 13.93 21.04
N ASP A 240 -17.38 15.20 20.78
CA ASP A 240 -16.10 15.79 21.22
C ASP A 240 -15.91 15.65 22.74
N ASP A 241 -14.65 15.50 23.16
CA ASP A 241 -14.26 15.41 24.58
C ASP A 241 -14.87 14.22 25.34
N ALA A 242 -15.52 13.28 24.64
CA ALA A 242 -16.12 12.11 25.28
C ALA A 242 -15.06 11.09 25.72
N TRP A 243 -15.42 10.32 26.73
CA TRP A 243 -14.63 9.21 27.25
C TRP A 243 -15.40 7.91 27.09
N ILE A 244 -14.71 6.84 26.69
CA ILE A 244 -15.29 5.50 26.55
C ILE A 244 -14.58 4.57 27.52
N ALA A 245 -15.33 3.97 28.44
CA ALA A 245 -14.78 3.04 29.43
C ALA A 245 -14.30 1.75 28.75
N ALA A 246 -13.19 1.19 29.21
CA ALA A 246 -12.64 -0.08 28.68
C ALA A 246 -13.67 -1.21 28.68
N GLY A 247 -13.63 -2.06 27.64
CA GLY A 247 -14.51 -3.23 27.48
C GLY A 247 -15.97 -2.88 27.18
N SER A 248 -16.22 -1.72 26.57
CA SER A 248 -17.59 -1.27 26.23
C SER A 248 -18.00 -1.63 24.81
N VAL A 249 -19.25 -2.03 24.64
CA VAL A 249 -19.89 -2.18 23.32
C VAL A 249 -20.84 -0.99 23.12
N ILE A 250 -20.42 -0.04 22.30
CA ILE A 250 -21.14 1.21 22.07
C ILE A 250 -22.07 1.03 20.88
N THR A 251 -23.38 1.13 21.11
CA THR A 251 -24.45 0.93 20.12
C THR A 251 -25.35 2.15 19.94
N GLU A 252 -25.16 3.19 20.75
CA GLU A 252 -25.91 4.44 20.71
C GLU A 252 -24.92 5.62 20.71
N ASP A 253 -25.35 6.74 20.18
CA ASP A 253 -24.56 7.96 20.12
C ASP A 253 -24.16 8.43 21.52
N VAL A 254 -22.91 8.89 21.66
CA VAL A 254 -22.37 9.41 22.91
C VAL A 254 -22.29 10.92 22.83
N PRO A 255 -23.01 11.66 23.72
CA PRO A 255 -22.95 13.12 23.72
C PRO A 255 -21.52 13.66 24.00
N PRO A 256 -21.21 14.89 23.54
CA PRO A 256 -19.96 15.54 23.87
C PRO A 256 -19.71 15.61 25.39
N GLY A 257 -18.47 15.38 25.80
CA GLY A 257 -18.03 15.40 27.20
C GLY A 257 -18.57 14.30 28.09
N ALA A 258 -19.33 13.34 27.55
CA ALA A 258 -19.89 12.24 28.31
C ALA A 258 -18.87 11.11 28.56
N LEU A 259 -19.05 10.38 29.65
CA LEU A 259 -18.41 9.09 29.90
C LEU A 259 -19.40 7.97 29.56
N ALA A 260 -19.17 7.22 28.47
CA ALA A 260 -19.95 6.06 28.10
C ALA A 260 -19.39 4.78 28.72
N ILE A 261 -20.25 3.97 29.36
CA ILE A 261 -19.91 2.68 29.97
C ILE A 261 -20.96 1.66 29.54
N ALA A 262 -20.59 0.73 28.69
CA ALA A 262 -21.48 -0.30 28.13
C ALA A 262 -20.88 -1.70 28.34
N ARG A 263 -20.78 -2.11 29.59
CA ARG A 263 -20.26 -3.43 30.03
C ARG A 263 -20.98 -3.92 31.28
N ALA A 264 -20.94 -5.23 31.53
CA ALA A 264 -21.49 -5.82 32.76
C ALA A 264 -20.76 -5.30 34.00
N LYS A 265 -21.52 -5.17 35.10
CA LYS A 265 -20.93 -4.86 36.41
C LYS A 265 -20.11 -6.06 36.89
N GLN A 266 -18.89 -5.84 37.36
CA GLN A 266 -18.04 -6.88 37.92
C GLN A 266 -18.69 -7.53 39.16
N VAL A 267 -18.63 -8.84 39.21
CA VAL A 267 -19.06 -9.65 40.40
C VAL A 267 -17.90 -10.52 40.80
N ASN A 268 -17.45 -10.36 42.06
CA ASN A 268 -16.44 -11.21 42.66
C ASN A 268 -17.14 -12.38 43.38
N LYS A 269 -16.75 -13.61 43.04
CA LYS A 269 -17.20 -14.82 43.71
C LYS A 269 -16.05 -15.37 44.56
N GLU A 270 -16.11 -15.16 45.87
CA GLU A 270 -15.06 -15.62 46.79
C GLU A 270 -14.94 -17.16 46.83
N GLY A 271 -13.75 -17.67 47.07
CA GLY A 271 -13.46 -19.11 47.23
C GLY A 271 -13.50 -19.93 45.93
N ARG A 272 -13.65 -19.28 44.73
CA ARG A 272 -13.72 -20.00 43.46
C ARG A 272 -12.39 -20.06 42.69
N GLY A 273 -11.36 -19.37 43.16
CA GLY A 273 -10.06 -19.26 42.46
C GLY A 273 -8.95 -20.17 42.98
N GLY A 274 -9.17 -20.96 44.02
CA GLY A 274 -8.12 -21.65 44.76
C GLY A 274 -8.17 -23.18 44.84
N GLU A 275 -9.21 -23.84 44.40
CA GLU A 275 -9.27 -25.30 44.41
C GLU A 275 -8.61 -25.86 43.15
N ARG A 276 -7.32 -26.25 43.21
CA ARG A 276 -6.78 -27.32 42.38
C ARG A 276 -7.33 -28.62 42.91
N ASN A 277 -8.19 -29.29 42.17
CA ASN A 277 -8.40 -30.71 42.35
C ASN A 277 -7.14 -31.40 41.81
N ASP A 278 -6.34 -31.95 42.71
CA ASP A 278 -5.24 -32.89 42.41
C ASP A 278 -5.81 -34.18 41.81
#